data_a4a300fc04659bbbe72e7d91a233bdb6
#
_entry.id   a4a300fc04659bbbe72e7d91a233bdb6
#
_cell.length_a   1.000
_cell.length_b   1.000
_cell.length_c   1.000
_cell.angle_alpha   90.00
_cell.angle_beta   90.00
_cell.angle_gamma   90.00
#
_symmetry.space_group_name_H-M   'P 1'
#
loop_
_entity.id
_entity.type
_entity.pdbx_description
1 polymer ?
#
loop_
_entity_poly.entity_id
_entity_poly.type
_entity_poly.pdbx_seq_one_letter_code
_entity_poly.pdbx_strand_id
1 'polypeptide(L)'
;MTLEQMRYLVALVEEGSFTRAAERVYLTQPALSVQIRKLEEELGVKLFDRRQGKPTEVGQRVAAQARRVLEEVARVRAIARGEEGVFQGPFRVGVIPTLAPYLLPRLLPRLLERYPGLEVSVREELTPAILQGLVEGRLDAGLVGTEERAPGVQSLPLFSEEFLAYISPGHPLYAKASLHPLEIPLEDTWILSEGHCFRDQVLSVCRPSLERRRVELQSGDLETLILLVEEVGGLTLLPEVALWTLPRAKRIHLRPLSPPGAGRTVYLLLREGSLKAPVARALGEEAKGVFQELRLKG
;
A
#
# COMPACT_ATOMS: atom_id res chain seq x y z
N MET A 1 -29.16 17.92 6.71
CA MET A 1 -28.12 17.07 6.11
C MET A 1 -28.73 15.79 5.57
N THR A 2 -28.46 15.44 4.30
CA THR A 2 -29.01 14.28 3.61
C THR A 2 -27.92 13.31 3.16
N LEU A 3 -28.30 12.04 2.89
CA LEU A 3 -27.36 11.05 2.34
C LEU A 3 -26.75 11.49 0.99
N GLU A 4 -27.56 12.17 0.17
CA GLU A 4 -27.07 12.71 -1.11
C GLU A 4 -26.01 13.80 -0.90
N GLN A 5 -26.24 14.72 0.04
CA GLN A 5 -25.23 15.73 0.39
C GLN A 5 -23.94 15.11 0.92
N MET A 6 -24.02 14.01 1.68
CA MET A 6 -22.85 13.24 2.10
C MET A 6 -22.10 12.64 0.90
N ARG A 7 -22.81 12.05 -0.08
CA ARG A 7 -22.22 11.53 -1.32
C ARG A 7 -21.52 12.63 -2.12
N TYR A 8 -22.15 13.80 -2.22
CA TYR A 8 -21.59 14.95 -2.93
C TYR A 8 -20.31 15.47 -2.28
N LEU A 9 -20.29 15.54 -0.95
CA LEU A 9 -19.08 15.94 -0.21
C LEU A 9 -17.94 14.92 -0.43
N VAL A 10 -18.24 13.62 -0.30
CA VAL A 10 -17.25 12.55 -0.51
C VAL A 10 -16.67 12.62 -1.92
N ALA A 11 -17.53 12.73 -2.95
CA ALA A 11 -17.08 12.87 -4.34
C ALA A 11 -16.19 14.12 -4.54
N LEU A 12 -16.58 15.26 -3.95
CA LEU A 12 -15.81 16.49 -4.06
C LEU A 12 -14.42 16.39 -3.41
N VAL A 13 -14.34 15.75 -2.25
CA VAL A 13 -13.05 15.56 -1.55
C VAL A 13 -12.15 14.59 -2.31
N GLU A 14 -12.69 13.55 -2.91
CA GLU A 14 -11.93 12.56 -3.70
C GLU A 14 -11.43 13.12 -5.03
N GLU A 15 -12.26 13.88 -5.73
CA GLU A 15 -11.91 14.46 -7.03
C GLU A 15 -11.07 15.75 -6.91
N GLY A 16 -11.15 16.46 -5.79
CA GLY A 16 -10.50 17.76 -5.61
C GLY A 16 -10.98 18.84 -6.60
N SER A 17 -12.06 18.59 -7.33
CA SER A 17 -12.60 19.45 -8.38
C SER A 17 -14.12 19.39 -8.42
N PHE A 18 -14.77 20.55 -8.37
CA PHE A 18 -16.23 20.63 -8.48
C PHE A 18 -16.77 20.08 -9.80
N THR A 19 -16.04 20.29 -10.91
CA THR A 19 -16.45 19.80 -12.23
C THR A 19 -16.42 18.29 -12.27
N ARG A 20 -15.29 17.66 -11.94
CA ARG A 20 -15.16 16.19 -11.92
C ARG A 20 -16.09 15.53 -10.91
N ALA A 21 -16.23 16.13 -9.73
CA ALA A 21 -17.16 15.62 -8.72
C ALA A 21 -18.62 15.69 -9.19
N ALA A 22 -19.02 16.76 -9.89
CA ALA A 22 -20.37 16.90 -10.45
C ALA A 22 -20.65 15.84 -11.52
N GLU A 23 -19.72 15.61 -12.44
CA GLU A 23 -19.81 14.54 -13.45
C GLU A 23 -19.99 13.16 -12.78
N ARG A 24 -19.18 12.87 -11.76
CA ARG A 24 -19.22 11.61 -11.02
C ARG A 24 -20.56 11.35 -10.31
N VAL A 25 -21.21 12.40 -9.84
CA VAL A 25 -22.50 12.29 -9.14
C VAL A 25 -23.72 12.65 -10.02
N TYR A 26 -23.50 12.77 -11.35
CA TYR A 26 -24.54 13.07 -12.34
C TYR A 26 -25.27 14.39 -12.08
N LEU A 27 -24.55 15.41 -11.66
CA LEU A 27 -25.04 16.78 -11.45
C LEU A 27 -24.31 17.78 -12.37
N THR A 28 -24.92 18.97 -12.51
CA THR A 28 -24.18 20.12 -13.03
C THR A 28 -23.30 20.71 -11.91
N GLN A 29 -22.15 21.31 -12.29
CA GLN A 29 -21.27 21.94 -11.31
C GLN A 29 -21.97 23.02 -10.44
N PRO A 30 -22.85 23.90 -11.00
CA PRO A 30 -23.60 24.82 -10.16
C PRO A 30 -24.53 24.13 -9.16
N ALA A 31 -25.20 23.05 -9.55
CA ALA A 31 -26.07 22.29 -8.67
C ALA A 31 -25.30 21.66 -7.51
N LEU A 32 -24.16 21.01 -7.80
CA LEU A 32 -23.26 20.47 -6.76
C LEU A 32 -22.80 21.58 -5.80
N SER A 33 -22.38 22.74 -6.36
CA SER A 33 -21.91 23.88 -5.55
C SER A 33 -22.98 24.40 -4.58
N VAL A 34 -24.26 24.42 -5.01
CA VAL A 34 -25.39 24.80 -4.15
C VAL A 34 -25.59 23.78 -3.03
N GLN A 35 -25.52 22.48 -3.34
CA GLN A 35 -25.71 21.43 -2.33
C GLN A 35 -24.60 21.43 -1.27
N ILE A 36 -23.35 21.62 -1.69
CA ILE A 36 -22.22 21.74 -0.74
C ILE A 36 -22.39 23.00 0.14
N ARG A 37 -22.80 24.14 -0.43
CA ARG A 37 -23.07 25.34 0.34
C ARG A 37 -24.15 25.14 1.40
N LYS A 38 -25.27 24.51 1.03
CA LYS A 38 -26.34 24.18 1.99
C LYS A 38 -25.84 23.29 3.12
N LEU A 39 -24.98 22.33 2.82
CA LEU A 39 -24.37 21.47 3.83
C LEU A 39 -23.42 22.28 4.75
N GLU A 40 -22.60 23.17 4.19
CA GLU A 40 -21.74 24.10 4.96
C GLU A 40 -22.55 25.02 5.88
N GLU A 41 -23.64 25.59 5.37
CA GLU A 41 -24.56 26.44 6.13
C GLU A 41 -25.20 25.67 7.30
N GLU A 42 -25.69 24.46 7.06
CA GLU A 42 -26.29 23.61 8.10
C GLU A 42 -25.28 23.19 9.18
N LEU A 43 -24.03 22.88 8.78
CA LEU A 43 -22.99 22.48 9.72
C LEU A 43 -22.26 23.68 10.37
N GLY A 44 -22.48 24.90 9.86
CA GLY A 44 -21.84 26.12 10.35
C GLY A 44 -20.35 26.21 10.08
N VAL A 45 -19.81 25.38 9.16
CA VAL A 45 -18.36 25.30 8.88
C VAL A 45 -18.09 25.22 7.38
N LYS A 46 -16.93 25.70 6.94
CA LYS A 46 -16.47 25.50 5.56
C LYS A 46 -15.84 24.13 5.41
N LEU A 47 -16.30 23.38 4.41
CA LEU A 47 -15.82 22.04 4.11
C LEU A 47 -14.83 22.01 2.94
N PHE A 48 -14.88 23.04 2.07
CA PHE A 48 -14.03 23.15 0.90
C PHE A 48 -13.53 24.58 0.70
N ASP A 49 -12.21 24.74 0.60
CA ASP A 49 -11.60 26.04 0.24
C ASP A 49 -11.60 26.18 -1.27
N ARG A 50 -12.50 27.02 -1.77
CA ARG A 50 -12.65 27.29 -3.22
C ARG A 50 -11.47 28.03 -3.84
N ARG A 51 -10.69 28.78 -3.02
CA ARG A 51 -9.53 29.54 -3.51
C ARG A 51 -8.35 28.61 -3.73
N GLN A 52 -8.15 27.64 -2.82
CA GLN A 52 -7.08 26.67 -2.91
C GLN A 52 -7.48 25.41 -3.73
N GLY A 53 -8.77 25.23 -4.05
CA GLY A 53 -9.26 24.05 -4.73
C GLY A 53 -9.13 22.77 -3.91
N LYS A 54 -9.14 22.87 -2.56
CA LYS A 54 -8.87 21.75 -1.65
C LYS A 54 -9.92 21.68 -0.52
N PRO A 55 -10.20 20.48 -0.01
CA PRO A 55 -11.00 20.31 1.19
C PRO A 55 -10.27 20.96 2.39
N THR A 56 -11.02 21.57 3.30
CA THR A 56 -10.50 22.01 4.59
C THR A 56 -10.19 20.79 5.47
N GLU A 57 -9.43 20.96 6.54
CA GLU A 57 -9.18 19.89 7.51
C GLU A 57 -10.48 19.33 8.09
N VAL A 58 -11.42 20.23 8.45
CA VAL A 58 -12.77 19.84 8.89
C VAL A 58 -13.51 19.11 7.76
N GLY A 59 -13.41 19.59 6.52
CA GLY A 59 -14.01 18.96 5.34
C GLY A 59 -13.53 17.53 5.12
N GLN A 60 -12.24 17.26 5.30
CA GLN A 60 -11.68 15.91 5.23
C GLN A 60 -12.26 15.00 6.33
N ARG A 61 -12.31 15.47 7.57
CA ARG A 61 -12.86 14.73 8.71
C ARG A 61 -14.35 14.45 8.54
N VAL A 62 -15.13 15.43 8.08
CA VAL A 62 -16.57 15.26 7.81
C VAL A 62 -16.79 14.29 6.66
N ALA A 63 -15.99 14.36 5.58
CA ALA A 63 -16.08 13.41 4.46
C ALA A 63 -15.73 11.98 4.90
N ALA A 64 -14.71 11.79 5.75
CA ALA A 64 -14.38 10.49 6.31
C ALA A 64 -15.56 9.91 7.12
N GLN A 65 -16.20 10.72 7.95
CA GLN A 65 -17.38 10.28 8.69
C GLN A 65 -18.60 10.04 7.78
N ALA A 66 -18.78 10.86 6.74
CA ALA A 66 -19.85 10.67 5.75
C ALA A 66 -19.70 9.34 5.00
N ARG A 67 -18.46 8.90 4.66
CA ARG A 67 -18.21 7.57 4.08
C ARG A 67 -18.71 6.45 4.99
N ARG A 68 -18.40 6.53 6.29
CA ARG A 68 -18.86 5.52 7.27
C ARG A 68 -20.39 5.44 7.31
N VAL A 69 -21.10 6.57 7.32
CA VAL A 69 -22.55 6.60 7.29
C VAL A 69 -23.09 5.96 6.00
N LEU A 70 -22.52 6.29 4.85
CA LEU A 70 -22.92 5.72 3.56
C LEU A 70 -22.68 4.21 3.49
N GLU A 71 -21.62 3.70 4.12
CA GLU A 71 -21.36 2.27 4.24
C GLU A 71 -22.40 1.57 5.12
N GLU A 72 -22.79 2.17 6.25
CA GLU A 72 -23.86 1.60 7.08
C GLU A 72 -25.22 1.57 6.35
N VAL A 73 -25.50 2.60 5.55
CA VAL A 73 -26.70 2.58 4.67
C VAL A 73 -26.60 1.47 3.63
N ALA A 74 -25.40 1.24 3.05
CA ALA A 74 -25.19 0.11 2.13
C ALA A 74 -25.40 -1.23 2.84
N ARG A 75 -24.96 -1.36 4.12
CA ARG A 75 -25.17 -2.55 4.95
C ARG A 75 -26.66 -2.83 5.15
N VAL A 76 -27.45 -1.82 5.51
CA VAL A 76 -28.91 -1.97 5.68
C VAL A 76 -29.54 -2.48 4.39
N ARG A 77 -29.14 -1.96 3.24
CA ARG A 77 -29.63 -2.41 1.93
C ARG A 77 -29.26 -3.85 1.61
N ALA A 78 -28.01 -4.26 1.90
CA ALA A 78 -27.54 -5.63 1.69
C ALA A 78 -28.34 -6.62 2.55
N ILE A 79 -28.56 -6.30 3.84
CA ILE A 79 -29.40 -7.12 4.74
C ILE A 79 -30.80 -7.27 4.19
N ALA A 80 -31.43 -6.15 3.75
CA ALA A 80 -32.80 -6.15 3.24
C ALA A 80 -32.96 -6.99 1.95
N ARG A 81 -31.91 -7.14 1.16
CA ARG A 81 -31.92 -7.94 -0.08
C ARG A 81 -31.55 -9.41 0.13
N GLY A 82 -31.18 -9.80 1.35
CA GLY A 82 -30.64 -11.14 1.61
C GLY A 82 -29.34 -11.41 0.84
N GLU A 83 -28.68 -10.35 0.39
CA GLU A 83 -27.46 -10.45 -0.38
C GLU A 83 -26.31 -10.78 0.55
N GLU A 84 -25.77 -12.01 0.47
CA GLU A 84 -24.41 -12.35 0.91
C GLU A 84 -23.34 -11.68 0.03
N GLY A 85 -23.74 -10.65 -0.75
CA GLY A 85 -22.99 -9.98 -1.81
C GLY A 85 -21.81 -9.11 -1.35
N VAL A 86 -21.12 -9.53 -0.28
CA VAL A 86 -19.90 -8.87 0.21
C VAL A 86 -18.79 -8.92 -0.85
N PHE A 87 -18.77 -9.96 -1.68
CA PHE A 87 -17.77 -10.21 -2.73
C PHE A 87 -18.17 -9.60 -4.09
N GLN A 88 -18.87 -8.46 -4.09
CA GLN A 88 -19.28 -7.73 -5.29
C GLN A 88 -18.98 -6.23 -5.17
N GLY A 89 -18.88 -5.53 -6.33
CA GLY A 89 -18.68 -4.10 -6.43
C GLY A 89 -17.26 -3.63 -6.02
N PRO A 90 -17.07 -2.33 -5.75
CA PRO A 90 -15.76 -1.73 -5.58
C PRO A 90 -15.03 -2.26 -4.34
N PHE A 91 -13.74 -2.57 -4.53
CA PHE A 91 -12.81 -2.97 -3.49
C PHE A 91 -11.46 -2.27 -3.71
N ARG A 92 -11.07 -1.40 -2.79
CA ARG A 92 -9.92 -0.50 -2.91
C ARG A 92 -8.78 -0.97 -2.01
N VAL A 93 -7.64 -1.29 -2.63
CA VAL A 93 -6.48 -1.87 -1.94
C VAL A 93 -5.28 -0.95 -2.06
N GLY A 94 -4.65 -0.64 -0.93
CA GLY A 94 -3.33 -0.01 -0.88
C GLY A 94 -2.24 -1.08 -0.79
N VAL A 95 -1.16 -0.94 -1.55
CA VAL A 95 -0.03 -1.88 -1.51
C VAL A 95 1.27 -1.10 -1.53
N ILE A 96 2.23 -1.47 -0.69
CA ILE A 96 3.54 -0.81 -0.69
C ILE A 96 4.36 -1.15 -1.94
N PRO A 97 5.22 -0.22 -2.44
CA PRO A 97 6.01 -0.40 -3.65
C PRO A 97 6.89 -1.65 -3.64
N THR A 98 7.38 -2.07 -2.48
CA THR A 98 8.23 -3.27 -2.35
C THR A 98 7.46 -4.60 -2.35
N LEU A 99 6.14 -4.58 -2.54
CA LEU A 99 5.28 -5.75 -2.71
C LEU A 99 4.52 -5.72 -4.03
N ALA A 100 4.06 -4.55 -4.45
CA ALA A 100 3.14 -4.39 -5.58
C ALA A 100 3.63 -5.08 -6.87
N PRO A 101 4.85 -4.83 -7.40
CA PRO A 101 5.31 -5.41 -8.66
C PRO A 101 5.42 -6.94 -8.62
N TYR A 102 5.67 -7.50 -7.45
CA TYR A 102 5.96 -8.92 -7.27
C TYR A 102 4.73 -9.75 -6.95
N LEU A 103 3.87 -9.23 -6.09
CA LEU A 103 2.71 -9.97 -5.58
C LEU A 103 1.47 -9.79 -6.46
N LEU A 104 1.15 -8.54 -6.88
CA LEU A 104 -0.10 -8.23 -7.58
C LEU A 104 -0.31 -8.98 -8.90
N PRO A 105 0.70 -9.17 -9.77
CA PRO A 105 0.50 -9.86 -11.04
C PRO A 105 0.00 -11.29 -10.90
N ARG A 106 0.21 -11.92 -9.74
CA ARG A 106 -0.23 -13.29 -9.44
C ARG A 106 -1.45 -13.32 -8.53
N LEU A 107 -1.56 -12.34 -7.64
CA LEU A 107 -2.65 -12.25 -6.67
C LEU A 107 -3.96 -11.81 -7.32
N LEU A 108 -3.93 -10.76 -8.14
CA LEU A 108 -5.15 -10.18 -8.72
C LEU A 108 -5.90 -11.16 -9.65
N PRO A 109 -5.25 -11.90 -10.57
CA PRO A 109 -5.96 -12.86 -11.40
C PRO A 109 -6.71 -13.91 -10.57
N ARG A 110 -6.10 -14.45 -9.52
CA ARG A 110 -6.74 -15.44 -8.64
C ARG A 110 -7.94 -14.87 -7.88
N LEU A 111 -7.77 -13.66 -7.34
CA LEU A 111 -8.85 -12.99 -6.63
C LEU A 111 -10.05 -12.73 -7.55
N LEU A 112 -9.81 -12.24 -8.78
CA LEU A 112 -10.86 -11.93 -9.74
C LEU A 112 -11.52 -13.18 -10.33
N GLU A 113 -10.76 -14.26 -10.54
CA GLU A 113 -11.32 -15.55 -10.95
C GLU A 113 -12.26 -16.13 -9.89
N ARG A 114 -11.84 -16.04 -8.62
CA ARG A 114 -12.64 -16.53 -7.49
C ARG A 114 -13.85 -15.66 -7.18
N TYR A 115 -13.73 -14.35 -7.39
CA TYR A 115 -14.77 -13.37 -7.07
C TYR A 115 -14.99 -12.41 -8.26
N PRO A 116 -15.65 -12.87 -9.33
CA PRO A 116 -15.79 -12.13 -10.59
C PRO A 116 -16.67 -10.87 -10.48
N GLY A 117 -17.40 -10.71 -9.39
CA GLY A 117 -18.20 -9.51 -9.12
C GLY A 117 -17.43 -8.37 -8.46
N LEU A 118 -16.14 -8.55 -8.12
CA LEU A 118 -15.33 -7.50 -7.53
C LEU A 118 -14.79 -6.53 -8.58
N GLU A 119 -14.88 -5.25 -8.29
CA GLU A 119 -14.26 -4.15 -9.03
C GLU A 119 -13.04 -3.67 -8.26
N VAL A 120 -11.89 -4.33 -8.47
CA VAL A 120 -10.67 -4.06 -7.69
C VAL A 120 -9.95 -2.85 -8.24
N SER A 121 -9.69 -1.86 -7.38
CA SER A 121 -8.76 -0.76 -7.65
C SER A 121 -7.58 -0.83 -6.71
N VAL A 122 -6.36 -0.75 -7.26
CA VAL A 122 -5.12 -0.80 -6.48
C VAL A 122 -4.43 0.55 -6.52
N ARG A 123 -3.90 0.96 -5.36
CA ARG A 123 -3.02 2.12 -5.22
C ARG A 123 -1.70 1.66 -4.64
N GLU A 124 -0.63 2.01 -5.32
CA GLU A 124 0.70 1.86 -4.79
C GLU A 124 1.04 3.09 -3.96
N GLU A 125 1.13 2.90 -2.65
CA GLU A 125 1.30 3.98 -1.68
C GLU A 125 2.23 3.53 -0.54
N LEU A 126 2.87 4.49 0.13
CA LEU A 126 3.67 4.22 1.32
C LEU A 126 2.76 3.86 2.52
N THR A 127 3.30 3.11 3.49
CA THR A 127 2.55 2.63 4.67
C THR A 127 1.74 3.73 5.38
N PRO A 128 2.26 4.94 5.65
CA PRO A 128 1.48 6.00 6.30
C PRO A 128 0.26 6.44 5.48
N ALA A 129 0.38 6.51 4.15
CA ALA A 129 -0.72 6.90 3.26
C ALA A 129 -1.80 5.79 3.19
N ILE A 130 -1.37 4.51 3.17
CA ILE A 130 -2.28 3.36 3.25
C ILE A 130 -3.05 3.38 4.57
N LEU A 131 -2.36 3.58 5.69
CA LEU A 131 -2.97 3.63 7.01
C LEU A 131 -3.99 4.76 7.11
N GLN A 132 -3.62 5.96 6.65
CA GLN A 132 -4.52 7.10 6.59
C GLN A 132 -5.73 6.81 5.67
N GLY A 133 -5.49 6.19 4.50
CA GLY A 133 -6.55 5.80 3.56
C GLY A 133 -7.58 4.85 4.17
N LEU A 134 -7.13 3.90 5.01
CA LEU A 134 -8.01 2.99 5.76
C LEU A 134 -8.82 3.73 6.82
N VAL A 135 -8.17 4.57 7.64
CA VAL A 135 -8.84 5.37 8.67
C VAL A 135 -9.93 6.28 8.07
N GLU A 136 -9.64 6.89 6.92
CA GLU A 136 -10.56 7.78 6.20
C GLU A 136 -11.60 7.03 5.34
N GLY A 137 -11.50 5.70 5.22
CA GLY A 137 -12.40 4.89 4.37
C GLY A 137 -12.17 5.10 2.86
N ARG A 138 -11.02 5.63 2.45
CA ARG A 138 -10.59 5.69 1.03
C ARG A 138 -10.08 4.35 0.52
N LEU A 139 -9.56 3.52 1.43
CA LEU A 139 -9.14 2.15 1.18
C LEU A 139 -9.97 1.17 2.01
N ASP A 140 -10.11 -0.04 1.52
CA ASP A 140 -10.81 -1.15 2.16
C ASP A 140 -9.82 -2.16 2.77
N ALA A 141 -8.64 -2.29 2.17
CA ALA A 141 -7.54 -3.13 2.64
C ALA A 141 -6.17 -2.49 2.34
N GLY A 142 -5.13 -2.94 3.06
CA GLY A 142 -3.74 -2.58 2.82
C GLY A 142 -2.80 -3.78 2.93
N LEU A 143 -1.79 -3.88 2.06
CA LEU A 143 -0.69 -4.84 2.17
C LEU A 143 0.59 -4.08 2.47
N VAL A 144 1.18 -4.33 3.65
CA VAL A 144 2.32 -3.58 4.17
C VAL A 144 3.40 -4.51 4.74
N GLY A 145 4.61 -3.97 4.96
CA GLY A 145 5.77 -4.74 5.45
C GLY A 145 6.05 -4.56 6.95
N THR A 146 5.15 -3.94 7.69
CA THR A 146 5.29 -3.66 9.13
C THR A 146 3.95 -3.85 9.84
N GLU A 147 3.99 -4.21 11.12
CA GLU A 147 2.80 -4.20 11.96
C GLU A 147 2.40 -2.76 12.25
N GLU A 148 1.17 -2.39 11.90
CA GLU A 148 0.67 -1.05 12.13
C GLU A 148 -0.43 -1.04 13.20
N ARG A 149 -0.43 0.02 14.02
CA ARG A 149 -1.42 0.22 15.07
C ARG A 149 -2.07 1.57 14.93
N ALA A 150 -3.35 1.56 14.59
CA ALA A 150 -4.17 2.76 14.53
C ALA A 150 -5.59 2.45 15.02
N PRO A 151 -6.29 3.41 15.63
CA PRO A 151 -7.67 3.22 16.07
C PRO A 151 -8.56 2.79 14.92
N GLY A 152 -9.26 1.68 15.10
CA GLY A 152 -10.20 1.14 14.11
C GLY A 152 -9.53 0.46 12.89
N VAL A 153 -8.22 0.16 12.96
CA VAL A 153 -7.51 -0.63 11.95
C VAL A 153 -6.95 -1.88 12.60
N GLN A 154 -7.25 -3.04 12.02
CA GLN A 154 -6.71 -4.33 12.41
C GLN A 154 -5.53 -4.69 11.53
N SER A 155 -4.42 -5.14 12.13
CA SER A 155 -3.24 -5.63 11.45
C SER A 155 -3.16 -7.15 11.62
N LEU A 156 -3.13 -7.89 10.52
CA LEU A 156 -3.10 -9.36 10.50
C LEU A 156 -1.84 -9.85 9.80
N PRO A 157 -0.99 -10.65 10.44
CA PRO A 157 0.19 -11.21 9.79
C PRO A 157 -0.22 -12.20 8.69
N LEU A 158 0.43 -12.08 7.53
CA LEU A 158 0.19 -12.96 6.38
C LEU A 158 1.31 -14.00 6.24
N PHE A 159 2.51 -13.55 5.99
CA PHE A 159 3.69 -14.40 5.83
C PHE A 159 4.96 -13.62 6.18
N SER A 160 6.01 -14.38 6.48
CA SER A 160 7.36 -13.80 6.72
C SER A 160 8.27 -14.17 5.54
N GLU A 161 9.07 -13.21 5.11
CA GLU A 161 10.07 -13.35 4.06
C GLU A 161 11.44 -12.92 4.52
N GLU A 162 12.48 -13.54 3.97
CA GLU A 162 13.87 -13.22 4.25
C GLU A 162 14.38 -12.10 3.34
N PHE A 163 15.44 -11.42 3.77
CA PHE A 163 16.20 -10.51 2.91
C PHE A 163 17.42 -11.23 2.36
N LEU A 164 17.75 -10.92 1.10
CA LEU A 164 18.93 -11.39 0.42
C LEU A 164 19.76 -10.19 -0.03
N ALA A 165 21.08 -10.30 0.03
CA ALA A 165 21.96 -9.29 -0.53
C ALA A 165 22.12 -9.52 -2.03
N TYR A 166 21.93 -8.48 -2.83
CA TYR A 166 22.26 -8.44 -4.26
C TYR A 166 23.53 -7.63 -4.44
N ILE A 167 24.59 -8.26 -4.96
CA ILE A 167 25.96 -7.73 -4.88
C ILE A 167 26.62 -7.69 -6.26
N SER A 168 27.29 -6.59 -6.57
CA SER A 168 28.07 -6.48 -7.81
C SER A 168 29.32 -7.41 -7.81
N PRO A 169 29.71 -7.96 -8.97
CA PRO A 169 30.85 -8.88 -9.07
C PRO A 169 32.16 -8.32 -8.56
N GLY A 170 32.37 -7.00 -8.65
CA GLY A 170 33.60 -6.33 -8.20
C GLY A 170 33.64 -6.03 -6.69
N HIS A 171 32.56 -6.30 -5.95
CA HIS A 171 32.52 -5.98 -4.52
C HIS A 171 33.25 -7.02 -3.67
N PRO A 172 34.02 -6.63 -2.62
CA PRO A 172 34.78 -7.56 -1.78
C PRO A 172 33.97 -8.70 -1.16
N LEU A 173 32.68 -8.45 -0.86
CA LEU A 173 31.78 -9.45 -0.31
C LEU A 173 31.25 -10.45 -1.36
N TYR A 174 31.49 -10.24 -2.65
CA TYR A 174 30.92 -11.07 -3.72
C TYR A 174 31.35 -12.53 -3.67
N ALA A 175 32.60 -12.80 -3.23
CA ALA A 175 33.11 -14.16 -3.13
C ALA A 175 32.54 -14.99 -1.98
N LYS A 176 31.81 -14.38 -1.04
CA LYS A 176 31.21 -15.06 0.10
C LYS A 176 29.98 -15.83 -0.32
N ALA A 177 29.76 -17.02 0.24
CA ALA A 177 28.56 -17.82 0.01
C ALA A 177 27.33 -17.28 0.78
N SER A 178 27.54 -16.62 1.92
CA SER A 178 26.52 -15.95 2.74
C SER A 178 27.14 -14.75 3.45
N LEU A 179 26.32 -13.81 3.89
CA LEU A 179 26.78 -12.61 4.60
C LEU A 179 26.15 -12.54 6.00
N HIS A 180 26.97 -12.23 6.99
CA HIS A 180 26.44 -11.81 8.27
C HIS A 180 25.91 -10.35 8.16
N PRO A 181 24.74 -10.04 8.72
CA PRO A 181 24.18 -8.69 8.63
C PRO A 181 25.15 -7.56 8.99
N LEU A 182 25.93 -7.71 10.06
CA LEU A 182 26.92 -6.71 10.49
C LEU A 182 28.16 -6.58 9.58
N GLU A 183 28.30 -7.43 8.57
CA GLU A 183 29.36 -7.31 7.57
C GLU A 183 28.95 -6.41 6.39
N ILE A 184 27.66 -6.08 6.29
CA ILE A 184 27.12 -5.29 5.20
C ILE A 184 27.41 -3.80 5.45
N PRO A 185 28.33 -3.18 4.69
CA PRO A 185 28.69 -1.79 4.90
C PRO A 185 27.57 -0.87 4.35
N LEU A 186 27.06 0.03 5.18
CA LEU A 186 26.00 0.94 4.77
C LEU A 186 26.46 1.90 3.66
N GLU A 187 27.74 2.28 3.67
CA GLU A 187 28.38 3.16 2.68
C GLU A 187 28.35 2.59 1.26
N ASP A 188 28.38 1.27 1.10
CA ASP A 188 28.33 0.57 -0.20
C ASP A 188 26.93 0.02 -0.55
N THR A 189 25.93 0.21 0.35
CA THR A 189 24.59 -0.34 0.17
C THR A 189 23.62 0.68 -0.45
N TRP A 190 23.06 0.45 -1.61
CA TRP A 190 21.98 1.24 -2.19
C TRP A 190 20.68 1.00 -1.41
N ILE A 191 19.98 2.06 -1.01
CA ILE A 191 18.75 1.98 -0.18
C ILE A 191 17.64 2.85 -0.77
N LEU A 192 16.39 2.49 -0.48
CA LEU A 192 15.22 3.26 -0.87
C LEU A 192 15.18 4.63 -0.16
N SER A 193 14.42 5.56 -0.71
CA SER A 193 14.17 6.88 -0.12
C SER A 193 13.44 6.79 1.23
N GLU A 194 13.42 7.91 1.95
CA GLU A 194 12.66 8.04 3.18
C GLU A 194 11.16 7.76 2.98
N GLY A 195 10.51 7.24 4.02
CA GLY A 195 9.10 6.86 4.00
C GLY A 195 8.83 5.41 3.61
N HIS A 196 9.79 4.70 3.02
CA HIS A 196 9.68 3.26 2.79
C HIS A 196 10.04 2.48 4.06
N CYS A 197 9.12 1.67 4.58
CA CYS A 197 9.39 0.80 5.74
C CYS A 197 10.57 -0.15 5.50
N PHE A 198 10.78 -0.58 4.25
CA PHE A 198 11.91 -1.41 3.86
C PHE A 198 13.25 -0.71 4.05
N ARG A 199 13.34 0.62 3.85
CA ARG A 199 14.53 1.41 4.16
C ARG A 199 14.95 1.24 5.62
N ASP A 200 14.02 1.45 6.54
CA ASP A 200 14.29 1.38 7.99
C ASP A 200 14.69 -0.04 8.40
N GLN A 201 14.07 -1.04 7.77
CA GLN A 201 14.43 -2.45 7.95
C GLN A 201 15.87 -2.71 7.48
N VAL A 202 16.28 -2.21 6.30
CA VAL A 202 17.65 -2.33 5.79
C VAL A 202 18.66 -1.60 6.70
N LEU A 203 18.33 -0.39 7.14
CA LEU A 203 19.17 0.38 8.06
C LEU A 203 19.38 -0.32 9.40
N SER A 204 18.38 -1.06 9.90
CA SER A 204 18.48 -1.83 11.13
C SER A 204 19.36 -3.07 11.02
N VAL A 205 19.62 -3.54 9.79
CA VAL A 205 20.41 -4.75 9.48
C VAL A 205 21.86 -4.41 9.20
N CYS A 206 22.12 -3.35 8.43
CA CYS A 206 23.46 -2.99 8.00
C CYS A 206 24.31 -2.42 9.14
N ARG A 207 25.64 -2.60 9.02
CA ARG A 207 26.59 -1.96 9.94
C ARG A 207 26.54 -0.44 9.76
N PRO A 208 26.34 0.35 10.83
CA PRO A 208 26.40 1.80 10.75
C PRO A 208 27.75 2.28 10.23
N SER A 209 27.74 3.28 9.36
CA SER A 209 28.94 3.93 8.85
C SER A 209 28.88 5.43 9.10
N LEU A 210 30.05 6.02 9.38
CA LEU A 210 30.25 7.47 9.48
C LEU A 210 30.58 8.09 8.11
N GLU A 211 30.87 7.28 7.11
CA GLU A 211 31.20 7.74 5.78
C GLU A 211 29.94 8.12 5.01
N ARG A 212 29.98 9.30 4.38
CA ARG A 212 28.88 9.76 3.52
C ARG A 212 29.03 9.16 2.13
N ARG A 213 27.95 8.68 1.56
CA ARG A 213 27.90 8.32 0.15
C ARG A 213 28.15 9.53 -0.74
N ARG A 214 28.81 9.28 -1.86
CA ARG A 214 29.00 10.29 -2.92
C ARG A 214 27.71 10.61 -3.66
N VAL A 215 26.76 9.67 -3.66
CA VAL A 215 25.46 9.81 -4.34
C VAL A 215 24.37 9.44 -3.37
N GLU A 216 23.47 10.36 -3.10
CA GLU A 216 22.21 10.11 -2.40
C GLU A 216 21.13 9.93 -3.44
N LEU A 217 20.55 8.72 -3.50
CA LEU A 217 19.48 8.41 -4.41
C LEU A 217 18.15 8.42 -3.63
N GLN A 218 17.22 9.20 -4.13
CA GLN A 218 15.81 9.14 -3.68
C GLN A 218 15.02 8.28 -4.67
N SER A 219 15.20 6.95 -4.61
CA SER A 219 14.44 6.00 -5.41
C SER A 219 13.31 5.36 -4.60
N GLY A 220 12.18 5.17 -5.26
CA GLY A 220 11.00 4.50 -4.69
C GLY A 220 10.91 3.01 -5.03
N ASP A 221 11.78 2.47 -5.91
CA ASP A 221 11.66 1.10 -6.40
C ASP A 221 12.96 0.30 -6.29
N LEU A 222 12.81 -1.02 -6.14
CA LEU A 222 13.92 -1.96 -6.00
C LEU A 222 14.62 -2.24 -7.34
N GLU A 223 13.94 -2.10 -8.47
CA GLU A 223 14.52 -2.34 -9.80
C GLU A 223 15.61 -1.32 -10.10
N THR A 224 15.38 -0.05 -9.75
CA THR A 224 16.41 1.00 -9.84
C THR A 224 17.63 0.66 -8.99
N LEU A 225 17.44 0.12 -7.78
CA LEU A 225 18.57 -0.28 -6.91
C LEU A 225 19.38 -1.44 -7.53
N ILE A 226 18.68 -2.43 -8.12
CA ILE A 226 19.32 -3.55 -8.82
C ILE A 226 20.19 -3.04 -9.97
N LEU A 227 19.66 -2.14 -10.81
CA LEU A 227 20.40 -1.57 -11.94
C LEU A 227 21.61 -0.76 -11.47
N LEU A 228 21.50 -0.02 -10.37
CA LEU A 228 22.65 0.71 -9.80
C LEU A 228 23.76 -0.22 -9.31
N VAL A 229 23.38 -1.34 -8.67
CA VAL A 229 24.35 -2.36 -8.28
C VAL A 229 25.08 -2.93 -9.51
N GLU A 230 24.38 -3.14 -10.62
CA GLU A 230 24.96 -3.67 -11.86
C GLU A 230 25.87 -2.68 -12.55
N GLU A 231 25.46 -1.42 -12.68
CA GLU A 231 26.16 -0.41 -13.48
C GLU A 231 27.22 0.37 -12.68
N VAL A 232 26.96 0.64 -11.41
CA VAL A 232 27.82 1.48 -10.56
C VAL A 232 28.63 0.66 -9.57
N GLY A 233 28.10 -0.50 -9.17
CA GLY A 233 28.70 -1.34 -8.15
C GLY A 233 28.05 -1.19 -6.78
N GLY A 234 28.63 -1.85 -5.77
CA GLY A 234 28.08 -1.91 -4.42
C GLY A 234 27.10 -3.06 -4.23
N LEU A 235 26.17 -2.89 -3.35
CA LEU A 235 25.15 -3.90 -3.04
C LEU A 235 23.81 -3.26 -2.65
N THR A 236 22.74 -4.07 -2.61
CA THR A 236 21.46 -3.73 -2.01
C THR A 236 20.87 -4.95 -1.32
N LEU A 237 19.89 -4.76 -0.45
CA LEU A 237 19.07 -5.85 0.08
C LEU A 237 17.78 -5.93 -0.72
N LEU A 238 17.31 -7.16 -0.97
CA LEU A 238 16.06 -7.46 -1.66
C LEU A 238 15.20 -8.35 -0.76
N PRO A 239 13.88 -8.10 -0.67
CA PRO A 239 12.97 -9.03 -0.04
C PRO A 239 12.80 -10.28 -0.93
N GLU A 240 12.54 -11.44 -0.34
CA GLU A 240 12.39 -12.71 -1.05
C GLU A 240 11.40 -12.65 -2.22
N VAL A 241 10.31 -11.89 -2.08
CA VAL A 241 9.31 -11.71 -3.15
C VAL A 241 9.89 -11.09 -4.42
N ALA A 242 10.95 -10.28 -4.33
CA ALA A 242 11.60 -9.67 -5.50
C ALA A 242 12.29 -10.72 -6.41
N LEU A 243 12.63 -11.89 -5.86
CA LEU A 243 13.24 -12.97 -6.63
C LEU A 243 12.31 -13.55 -7.69
N TRP A 244 11.01 -13.36 -7.54
CA TRP A 244 10.03 -13.94 -8.45
C TRP A 244 10.03 -13.31 -9.85
N THR A 245 10.48 -12.06 -9.94
CA THR A 245 10.67 -11.34 -11.21
C THR A 245 12.11 -11.27 -11.66
N LEU A 246 13.07 -11.56 -10.75
CA LEU A 246 14.48 -11.50 -11.04
C LEU A 246 14.89 -12.60 -12.04
N PRO A 247 15.46 -12.25 -13.21
CA PRO A 247 15.95 -13.22 -14.19
C PRO A 247 16.92 -14.23 -13.58
N ARG A 248 16.83 -15.49 -13.98
CA ARG A 248 17.69 -16.56 -13.44
C ARG A 248 19.20 -16.23 -13.55
N ALA A 249 19.61 -15.60 -14.66
CA ALA A 249 21.01 -15.19 -14.87
C ALA A 249 21.50 -14.20 -13.82
N LYS A 250 20.62 -13.37 -13.27
CA LYS A 250 20.95 -12.37 -12.24
C LYS A 250 20.99 -12.96 -10.82
N ARG A 251 20.43 -14.13 -10.60
CA ARG A 251 20.42 -14.79 -9.28
C ARG A 251 21.82 -15.19 -8.79
N ILE A 252 22.82 -15.27 -9.66
CA ILE A 252 24.21 -15.50 -9.29
C ILE A 252 24.77 -14.39 -8.38
N HIS A 253 24.18 -13.20 -8.40
CA HIS A 253 24.56 -12.06 -7.59
C HIS A 253 23.93 -12.05 -6.19
N LEU A 254 23.02 -13.00 -5.90
CA LEU A 254 22.33 -13.10 -4.61
C LEU A 254 23.19 -13.83 -3.57
N ARG A 255 23.14 -13.34 -2.34
CA ARG A 255 23.71 -14.01 -1.18
C ARG A 255 22.68 -14.03 -0.04
N PRO A 256 22.41 -15.19 0.54
CA PRO A 256 21.59 -15.29 1.74
C PRO A 256 22.28 -14.60 2.92
N LEU A 257 21.50 -14.12 3.87
CA LEU A 257 22.00 -13.63 5.13
C LEU A 257 22.15 -14.78 6.11
N SER A 258 23.35 -14.93 6.69
CA SER A 258 23.58 -15.93 7.73
C SER A 258 22.93 -15.53 9.07
N PRO A 259 22.67 -16.47 9.99
CA PRO A 259 22.07 -16.15 11.27
C PRO A 259 22.74 -14.96 12.00
N PRO A 260 21.98 -14.08 12.66
CA PRO A 260 20.54 -14.21 12.92
C PRO A 260 19.64 -13.97 11.69
N GLY A 261 20.21 -13.67 10.50
CA GLY A 261 19.46 -13.32 9.30
C GLY A 261 18.79 -11.95 9.42
N ALA A 262 17.98 -11.63 8.43
CA ALA A 262 17.09 -10.49 8.45
C ALA A 262 15.90 -10.76 7.54
N GLY A 263 14.77 -10.16 7.85
CA GLY A 263 13.55 -10.34 7.09
C GLY A 263 12.45 -9.43 7.60
N ARG A 264 11.27 -9.60 7.04
CA ARG A 264 10.07 -8.89 7.50
C ARG A 264 8.86 -9.81 7.48
N THR A 265 7.84 -9.42 8.24
CA THR A 265 6.51 -9.98 8.11
C THR A 265 5.66 -9.03 7.27
N VAL A 266 4.95 -9.60 6.29
CA VAL A 266 3.94 -8.88 5.51
C VAL A 266 2.61 -8.97 6.24
N TYR A 267 1.92 -7.85 6.33
CA TYR A 267 0.65 -7.71 7.03
C TYR A 267 -0.47 -7.27 6.11
N LEU A 268 -1.66 -7.79 6.38
CA LEU A 268 -2.91 -7.26 5.89
C LEU A 268 -3.44 -6.25 6.90
N LEU A 269 -3.64 -5.03 6.45
CA LEU A 269 -4.39 -4.02 7.19
C LEU A 269 -5.83 -4.00 6.71
N LEU A 270 -6.77 -3.94 7.62
CA LEU A 270 -8.18 -3.79 7.31
C LEU A 270 -8.88 -2.93 8.36
N ARG A 271 -9.93 -2.22 7.96
CA ARG A 271 -10.72 -1.42 8.89
C ARG A 271 -11.67 -2.31 9.68
N GLU A 272 -11.68 -2.14 11.01
CA GLU A 272 -12.60 -2.83 11.90
C GLU A 272 -14.05 -2.51 11.55
N GLY A 273 -14.90 -3.52 11.56
CA GLY A 273 -16.31 -3.38 11.24
C GLY A 273 -16.64 -3.04 9.78
N SER A 274 -15.65 -3.02 8.86
CA SER A 274 -15.90 -2.81 7.43
C SER A 274 -16.71 -3.93 6.82
N LEU A 275 -17.70 -3.59 5.96
CA LEU A 275 -18.41 -4.56 5.13
C LEU A 275 -17.48 -5.37 4.23
N LYS A 276 -16.34 -4.80 3.85
CA LYS A 276 -15.34 -5.43 2.99
C LYS A 276 -14.31 -6.26 3.77
N ALA A 277 -14.43 -6.38 5.09
CA ALA A 277 -13.51 -7.19 5.88
C ALA A 277 -13.40 -8.66 5.42
N PRO A 278 -14.50 -9.37 5.03
CA PRO A 278 -14.39 -10.70 4.45
C PRO A 278 -13.61 -10.73 3.14
N VAL A 279 -13.79 -9.74 2.26
CA VAL A 279 -13.04 -9.60 0.99
C VAL A 279 -11.57 -9.34 1.26
N ALA A 280 -11.25 -8.46 2.23
CA ALA A 280 -9.88 -8.17 2.63
C ALA A 280 -9.19 -9.43 3.19
N ARG A 281 -9.89 -10.24 4.01
CA ARG A 281 -9.36 -11.52 4.49
C ARG A 281 -9.13 -12.51 3.35
N ALA A 282 -10.05 -12.59 2.38
CA ALA A 282 -9.87 -13.43 1.20
C ALA A 282 -8.64 -12.99 0.38
N LEU A 283 -8.43 -11.68 0.18
CA LEU A 283 -7.21 -11.14 -0.41
C LEU A 283 -5.95 -11.61 0.34
N GLY A 284 -5.97 -11.56 1.68
CA GLY A 284 -4.86 -12.01 2.52
C GLY A 284 -4.57 -13.50 2.38
N GLU A 285 -5.61 -14.35 2.33
CA GLU A 285 -5.44 -15.79 2.12
C GLU A 285 -4.89 -16.12 0.72
N GLU A 286 -5.37 -15.45 -0.33
CA GLU A 286 -4.79 -15.60 -1.67
C GLU A 286 -3.32 -15.12 -1.71
N ALA A 287 -2.97 -14.04 -1.01
CA ALA A 287 -1.59 -13.56 -0.91
C ALA A 287 -0.67 -14.59 -0.23
N LYS A 288 -1.11 -15.22 0.86
CA LYS A 288 -0.39 -16.34 1.51
C LYS A 288 -0.19 -17.51 0.55
N GLY A 289 -1.25 -17.90 -0.16
CA GLY A 289 -1.18 -18.99 -1.14
C GLY A 289 -0.17 -18.71 -2.26
N VAL A 290 -0.19 -17.49 -2.82
CA VAL A 290 0.78 -17.05 -3.82
C VAL A 290 2.21 -17.13 -3.28
N PHE A 291 2.45 -16.64 -2.07
CA PHE A 291 3.77 -16.68 -1.45
C PHE A 291 4.28 -18.11 -1.27
N GLN A 292 3.46 -18.99 -0.70
CA GLN A 292 3.82 -20.39 -0.46
C GLN A 292 4.19 -21.14 -1.74
N GLU A 293 3.38 -20.99 -2.80
CA GLU A 293 3.64 -21.65 -4.08
C GLU A 293 4.94 -21.17 -4.75
N LEU A 294 5.24 -19.88 -4.64
CA LEU A 294 6.43 -19.31 -5.28
C LEU A 294 7.69 -19.65 -4.50
N ARG A 295 7.61 -19.74 -3.19
CA ARG A 295 8.71 -20.22 -2.34
C ARG A 295 9.08 -21.68 -2.64
N LEU A 296 8.11 -22.51 -3.00
CA LEU A 296 8.35 -23.91 -3.37
C LEU A 296 8.96 -24.09 -4.78
N LYS A 297 8.85 -23.05 -5.64
CA LYS A 297 9.33 -23.10 -7.04
C LYS A 297 10.66 -22.34 -7.26
N GLY A 298 11.13 -21.58 -6.28
CA GLY A 298 12.36 -20.75 -6.33
C GLY A 298 13.57 -21.44 -5.87
#